data_d170539d7987990b32718a2667f5ca93
#
_entry.id   d170539d7987990b32718a2667f5ca93
#
_cell.length_a   1.000
_cell.length_b   1.000
_cell.length_c   1.000
_cell.angle_alpha   90.00
_cell.angle_beta   90.00
_cell.angle_gamma   90.00
#
_symmetry.space_group_name_H-M   'P 1'
#
loop_
_entity.id
_entity.type
_entity.pdbx_description
1 polymer ?
#
loop_
_entity_poly.entity_id
_entity_poly.type
_entity_poly.pdbx_seq_one_letter_code
_entity_poly.pdbx_strand_id
1 'polypeptide(L)'
;MGYFGIDFGTTNTAVVNSYIVNGEEHFDNYGEGASPFSSVVGISNINNSVLVGDEASNANDVYHIFRSFKSQLHDKESRWTVNNKEYSAIDITEAYFRGIRNNVNAKLKHDNFNSAVIAVPVGSSPAQRHNMIIAADRAGISVKKLVNESTAAYIGCRQELVGATYVAIIDWGGGTADISIIKNEGSKVEELAIRGTKIGGDDIDKEIAIKFHSEQAKEHKLCEFDEIPENTINYLLGRSAQAKIKLSDNDDTRMILFNYLGLNTATYLLNIDTLNGIIKPFIDEILDMFEKTVIEAGLTLESLDAVVVVGGSANIRLFKEQINERYAKKGVFVHYPKKPDWIVAHGANIIAKDESTYILNNDFGIRMSDNTFFPIFNKGMTIPGESKTLHFGVVDNSTEANFIFEKKDDDKREIVDIVTLPIKGFIAEGIKVDTTVGMDMIVNAEMVSTNMPLKGVKCSISGLKFTFDLAGKKNVPHAADLDWADSVNILQ
;
A
#
# COMPACT_ATOMS: atom_id res chain seq x y z
N MET A 1 10.27 -25.01 -4.02
CA MET A 1 9.66 -23.84 -4.66
C MET A 1 9.32 -22.86 -3.56
N GLY A 2 9.93 -21.69 -3.54
CA GLY A 2 9.70 -20.70 -2.49
C GLY A 2 8.42 -19.90 -2.75
N TYR A 3 7.81 -19.48 -1.68
CA TYR A 3 6.65 -18.60 -1.71
C TYR A 3 7.10 -17.22 -1.23
N PHE A 4 6.90 -16.19 -2.02
CA PHE A 4 7.36 -14.85 -1.68
C PHE A 4 6.20 -13.91 -1.42
N GLY A 5 6.29 -13.19 -0.29
CA GLY A 5 5.45 -12.06 0.05
C GLY A 5 6.25 -10.78 0.04
N ILE A 6 5.71 -9.72 -0.53
CA ILE A 6 6.32 -8.40 -0.57
C ILE A 6 5.36 -7.41 0.08
N ASP A 7 5.87 -6.66 1.04
CA ASP A 7 5.32 -5.38 1.45
C ASP A 7 6.11 -4.28 0.74
N PHE A 8 5.55 -3.71 -0.32
CA PHE A 8 6.17 -2.61 -1.03
C PHE A 8 5.71 -1.27 -0.45
N GLY A 9 6.37 -0.82 0.62
CA GLY A 9 6.07 0.45 1.28
C GLY A 9 6.69 1.66 0.58
N THR A 10 6.18 2.85 0.89
CA THR A 10 6.70 4.12 0.38
C THR A 10 8.12 4.40 0.88
N THR A 11 8.40 4.04 2.12
CA THR A 11 9.70 4.28 2.79
C THR A 11 10.56 3.03 2.83
N ASN A 12 9.96 1.87 3.12
CA ASN A 12 10.65 0.59 3.26
C ASN A 12 9.91 -0.51 2.49
N THR A 13 10.66 -1.52 2.05
CA THR A 13 10.13 -2.72 1.38
C THR A 13 10.61 -3.97 2.10
N ALA A 14 9.67 -4.77 2.60
CA ALA A 14 9.97 -6.07 3.20
C ALA A 14 9.71 -7.19 2.18
N VAL A 15 10.62 -8.17 2.15
CA VAL A 15 10.46 -9.40 1.35
C VAL A 15 10.61 -10.59 2.27
N VAL A 16 9.61 -11.48 2.27
CA VAL A 16 9.60 -12.70 3.05
C VAL A 16 9.48 -13.90 2.12
N ASN A 17 10.28 -14.91 2.36
CA ASN A 17 10.19 -16.20 1.67
C ASN A 17 9.85 -17.29 2.68
N SER A 18 8.96 -18.21 2.33
CA SER A 18 8.81 -19.48 3.02
C SER A 18 9.07 -20.65 2.09
N TYR A 19 9.68 -21.70 2.63
CA TYR A 19 10.03 -22.90 1.90
C TYR A 19 10.02 -24.12 2.82
N ILE A 20 9.89 -25.32 2.26
CA ILE A 20 9.82 -26.56 3.03
C ILE A 20 11.15 -27.31 2.86
N VAL A 21 11.79 -27.65 3.97
CA VAL A 21 12.99 -28.52 4.03
C VAL A 21 12.70 -29.66 4.97
N ASN A 22 12.83 -30.90 4.45
CA ASN A 22 12.58 -32.14 5.23
C ASN A 22 11.18 -32.21 5.88
N GLY A 23 10.19 -31.56 5.30
CA GLY A 23 8.82 -31.50 5.84
C GLY A 23 8.58 -30.37 6.85
N GLU A 24 9.60 -29.61 7.22
CA GLU A 24 9.50 -28.44 8.10
C GLU A 24 9.47 -27.17 7.29
N GLU A 25 8.67 -26.22 7.74
CA GLU A 25 8.55 -24.89 7.12
C GLU A 25 9.56 -23.92 7.72
N HIS A 26 10.28 -23.23 6.84
CA HIS A 26 11.25 -22.20 7.16
C HIS A 26 10.83 -20.87 6.57
N PHE A 27 11.18 -19.77 7.26
CA PHE A 27 10.92 -18.41 6.83
C PHE A 27 12.22 -17.62 6.81
N ASP A 28 12.46 -16.92 5.71
CA ASP A 28 13.58 -15.98 5.58
C ASP A 28 13.04 -14.58 5.30
N ASN A 29 13.56 -13.62 6.05
CA ASN A 29 13.30 -12.19 5.85
C ASN A 29 14.47 -11.59 5.07
N TYR A 30 14.18 -10.92 3.95
CA TYR A 30 15.19 -10.30 3.11
C TYR A 30 15.09 -8.79 3.21
N GLY A 31 16.19 -8.17 3.64
CA GLY A 31 16.32 -6.74 3.85
C GLY A 31 17.78 -6.33 3.94
N GLU A 32 18.03 -5.18 4.53
CA GLU A 32 19.36 -4.60 4.79
C GLU A 32 19.69 -4.79 6.28
N GLY A 33 20.50 -5.81 6.58
CA GLY A 33 20.72 -6.26 7.96
C GLY A 33 19.45 -6.84 8.58
N ALA A 34 19.03 -6.30 9.71
CA ALA A 34 17.80 -6.70 10.41
C ALA A 34 16.54 -5.93 9.97
N SER A 35 16.69 -4.91 9.11
CA SER A 35 15.63 -4.03 8.65
C SER A 35 15.16 -4.37 7.22
N PRO A 36 13.91 -4.03 6.83
CA PRO A 36 13.50 -4.03 5.44
C PRO A 36 14.41 -3.18 4.55
N PHE A 37 14.37 -3.39 3.23
CA PHE A 37 15.08 -2.55 2.28
C PHE A 37 14.52 -1.13 2.29
N SER A 38 15.39 -0.11 2.28
CA SER A 38 14.97 1.27 2.05
C SER A 38 14.38 1.42 0.64
N SER A 39 13.18 2.00 0.51
CA SER A 39 12.52 2.24 -0.80
C SER A 39 13.14 3.46 -1.48
N VAL A 40 14.41 3.36 -1.84
CA VAL A 40 15.21 4.43 -2.44
C VAL A 40 15.94 3.91 -3.68
N VAL A 41 15.97 4.74 -4.72
CA VAL A 41 16.71 4.49 -5.96
C VAL A 41 17.66 5.65 -6.21
N GLY A 42 18.90 5.35 -6.54
CA GLY A 42 19.88 6.31 -7.01
C GLY A 42 20.24 6.03 -8.46
N ILE A 43 20.18 7.03 -9.34
CA ILE A 43 20.61 6.91 -10.74
C ILE A 43 21.77 7.86 -10.97
N SER A 44 22.88 7.34 -11.47
CA SER A 44 24.09 8.11 -11.72
C SER A 44 23.89 9.16 -12.82
N ASN A 45 24.26 10.39 -12.52
CA ASN A 45 24.31 11.51 -13.47
C ASN A 45 25.41 11.37 -14.55
N ILE A 46 26.29 10.35 -14.43
CA ILE A 46 27.43 10.15 -15.32
C ILE A 46 27.19 9.00 -16.32
N ASN A 47 26.72 7.85 -15.82
CA ASN A 47 26.69 6.61 -16.61
C ASN A 47 25.36 5.83 -16.47
N ASN A 48 24.34 6.41 -15.84
CA ASN A 48 23.04 5.78 -15.59
C ASN A 48 23.10 4.47 -14.76
N SER A 49 24.20 4.20 -14.04
CA SER A 49 24.23 3.08 -13.09
C SER A 49 23.20 3.30 -11.99
N VAL A 50 22.63 2.20 -11.49
CA VAL A 50 21.53 2.23 -10.52
C VAL A 50 22.01 1.64 -9.20
N LEU A 51 21.72 2.35 -8.11
CA LEU A 51 21.81 1.88 -6.73
C LEU A 51 20.40 1.76 -6.16
N VAL A 52 20.19 0.86 -5.20
CA VAL A 52 18.92 0.69 -4.51
C VAL A 52 19.13 0.55 -3.00
N GLY A 53 18.09 0.83 -2.22
CA GLY A 53 18.14 0.64 -0.79
C GLY A 53 19.09 1.59 -0.08
N ASP A 54 19.79 1.09 0.94
CA ASP A 54 20.73 1.88 1.75
C ASP A 54 21.93 2.39 0.94
N GLU A 55 22.37 1.65 -0.07
CA GLU A 55 23.43 2.14 -0.97
C GLU A 55 22.98 3.42 -1.68
N ALA A 56 21.74 3.46 -2.16
CA ALA A 56 21.17 4.66 -2.78
C ALA A 56 20.95 5.77 -1.75
N SER A 57 20.46 5.43 -0.54
CA SER A 57 20.21 6.40 0.53
C SER A 57 21.46 7.15 0.98
N ASN A 58 22.62 6.50 0.91
CA ASN A 58 23.93 7.02 1.31
C ASN A 58 24.81 7.46 0.13
N ALA A 59 24.27 7.47 -1.10
CA ALA A 59 25.03 7.84 -2.28
C ALA A 59 25.39 9.33 -2.27
N ASN A 60 26.49 9.65 -2.96
CA ASN A 60 27.01 11.01 -3.10
C ASN A 60 26.29 11.78 -4.21
N ASP A 61 26.65 13.06 -4.41
CA ASP A 61 26.04 13.99 -5.38
C ASP A 61 26.14 13.56 -6.85
N VAL A 62 26.86 12.48 -7.14
CA VAL A 62 26.93 11.88 -8.49
C VAL A 62 25.61 11.17 -8.84
N TYR A 63 24.79 10.85 -7.84
CA TYR A 63 23.52 10.16 -8.02
C TYR A 63 22.34 11.11 -7.80
N HIS A 64 21.38 11.04 -8.72
CA HIS A 64 20.04 11.59 -8.49
C HIS A 64 19.23 10.58 -7.65
N ILE A 65 18.73 11.01 -6.50
CA ILE A 65 18.08 10.15 -5.51
C ILE A 65 16.56 10.26 -5.61
N PHE A 66 15.89 9.13 -5.79
CA PHE A 66 14.44 9.02 -5.81
C PHE A 66 13.94 8.41 -4.51
N ARG A 67 13.05 9.12 -3.83
CA ARG A 67 12.30 8.70 -2.63
C ARG A 67 10.82 8.79 -2.92
N SER A 68 10.00 8.04 -2.16
CA SER A 68 8.53 8.07 -2.26
C SER A 68 7.96 7.92 -3.68
N PHE A 69 8.74 7.30 -4.61
CA PHE A 69 8.36 7.13 -6.02
C PHE A 69 7.13 6.22 -6.21
N LYS A 70 6.81 5.35 -5.23
CA LYS A 70 5.58 4.55 -5.21
C LYS A 70 4.34 5.44 -5.32
N SER A 71 4.34 6.59 -4.64
CA SER A 71 3.22 7.53 -4.66
C SER A 71 2.96 8.12 -6.04
N GLN A 72 3.97 8.17 -6.91
CA GLN A 72 3.89 8.71 -8.27
C GLN A 72 3.40 7.69 -9.32
N LEU A 73 3.19 6.44 -8.95
CA LEU A 73 2.74 5.40 -9.88
C LEU A 73 1.33 5.66 -10.46
N HIS A 74 0.53 6.55 -9.87
CA HIS A 74 -0.77 6.94 -10.41
C HIS A 74 -0.65 7.96 -11.54
N ASP A 75 0.45 8.72 -11.58
CA ASP A 75 0.65 9.81 -12.52
C ASP A 75 1.44 9.33 -13.75
N LYS A 76 0.76 9.35 -14.89
CA LYS A 76 1.36 8.95 -16.18
C LYS A 76 2.29 10.03 -16.77
N GLU A 77 2.16 11.27 -16.28
CA GLU A 77 2.92 12.41 -16.80
C GLU A 77 4.23 12.66 -16.03
N SER A 78 4.36 12.11 -14.80
CA SER A 78 5.59 12.22 -14.01
C SER A 78 6.80 11.69 -14.78
N ARG A 79 7.75 12.58 -15.06
CA ARG A 79 9.01 12.27 -15.74
C ARG A 79 10.17 12.98 -15.07
N TRP A 80 11.28 12.30 -15.03
CA TRP A 80 12.55 12.84 -14.54
C TRP A 80 13.63 12.63 -15.60
N THR A 81 14.46 13.64 -15.78
CA THR A 81 15.61 13.55 -16.70
C THR A 81 16.90 13.41 -15.89
N VAL A 82 17.58 12.28 -16.02
CA VAL A 82 18.89 12.04 -15.42
C VAL A 82 19.86 11.66 -16.54
N ASN A 83 20.98 12.35 -16.63
CA ASN A 83 22.01 12.11 -17.64
C ASN A 83 21.42 11.98 -19.07
N ASN A 84 20.59 12.95 -19.48
CA ASN A 84 19.91 13.02 -20.79
C ASN A 84 18.97 11.85 -21.11
N LYS A 85 18.58 11.06 -20.11
CA LYS A 85 17.59 9.98 -20.24
C LYS A 85 16.37 10.29 -19.39
N GLU A 86 15.19 10.12 -19.98
CA GLU A 86 13.91 10.26 -19.26
C GLU A 86 13.55 8.94 -18.55
N TYR A 87 12.98 9.09 -17.35
CA TYR A 87 12.48 8.01 -16.50
C TYR A 87 11.08 8.33 -16.05
N SER A 88 10.17 7.36 -16.13
CA SER A 88 8.84 7.40 -15.52
C SER A 88 8.87 6.78 -14.12
N ALA A 89 7.79 6.96 -13.35
CA ALA A 89 7.62 6.27 -12.07
C ALA A 89 7.68 4.74 -12.21
N ILE A 90 7.19 4.20 -13.35
CA ILE A 90 7.30 2.76 -13.66
C ILE A 90 8.77 2.37 -13.84
N ASP A 91 9.57 3.16 -14.55
CA ASP A 91 10.99 2.83 -14.82
C ASP A 91 11.82 2.87 -13.53
N ILE A 92 11.54 3.84 -12.62
CA ILE A 92 12.17 3.90 -11.30
C ILE A 92 11.78 2.68 -10.46
N THR A 93 10.48 2.33 -10.45
CA THR A 93 9.97 1.17 -9.69
C THR A 93 10.51 -0.14 -10.26
N GLU A 94 10.60 -0.29 -11.59
CA GLU A 94 11.25 -1.44 -12.23
C GLU A 94 12.71 -1.55 -11.79
N ALA A 95 13.46 -0.45 -11.82
CA ALA A 95 14.86 -0.42 -11.40
C ALA A 95 15.00 -0.87 -9.92
N TYR A 96 14.11 -0.40 -9.06
CA TYR A 96 14.04 -0.80 -7.66
C TYR A 96 13.77 -2.30 -7.50
N PHE A 97 12.69 -2.83 -8.09
CA PHE A 97 12.35 -4.25 -8.00
C PHE A 97 13.45 -5.14 -8.58
N ARG A 98 14.11 -4.73 -9.65
CA ARG A 98 15.25 -5.45 -10.24
C ARG A 98 16.43 -5.51 -9.27
N GLY A 99 16.73 -4.41 -8.57
CA GLY A 99 17.78 -4.35 -7.54
C GLY A 99 17.45 -5.25 -6.35
N ILE A 100 16.22 -5.17 -5.82
CA ILE A 100 15.75 -6.04 -4.74
C ILE A 100 15.80 -7.52 -5.16
N ARG A 101 15.30 -7.83 -6.36
CA ARG A 101 15.33 -9.21 -6.89
C ARG A 101 16.77 -9.75 -6.97
N ASN A 102 17.71 -8.96 -7.45
CA ASN A 102 19.10 -9.37 -7.51
C ASN A 102 19.71 -9.60 -6.12
N ASN A 103 19.39 -8.72 -5.17
CA ASN A 103 19.86 -8.81 -3.79
C ASN A 103 19.32 -10.07 -3.09
N VAL A 104 18.02 -10.34 -3.24
CA VAL A 104 17.37 -11.54 -2.69
C VAL A 104 17.95 -12.80 -3.34
N ASN A 105 18.05 -12.84 -4.68
CA ASN A 105 18.60 -14.01 -5.40
C ASN A 105 20.05 -14.30 -5.04
N ALA A 106 20.86 -13.29 -4.73
CA ALA A 106 22.23 -13.50 -4.27
C ALA A 106 22.33 -14.20 -2.90
N LYS A 107 21.29 -14.05 -2.08
CA LYS A 107 21.19 -14.67 -0.74
C LYS A 107 20.46 -16.02 -0.74
N LEU A 108 19.65 -16.29 -1.78
CA LEU A 108 18.90 -17.55 -1.89
C LEU A 108 19.82 -18.73 -2.16
N LYS A 109 19.61 -19.84 -1.42
CA LYS A 109 20.39 -21.08 -1.55
C LYS A 109 19.74 -22.12 -2.46
N HIS A 110 18.40 -22.12 -2.55
CA HIS A 110 17.63 -23.24 -3.12
C HIS A 110 16.54 -22.80 -4.08
N ASP A 111 16.30 -21.52 -4.27
CA ASP A 111 15.16 -20.99 -5.02
C ASP A 111 15.54 -19.79 -5.88
N ASN A 112 14.57 -19.30 -6.63
CA ASN A 112 14.72 -18.10 -7.46
C ASN A 112 13.52 -17.18 -7.21
N PHE A 113 13.77 -15.95 -6.82
CA PHE A 113 12.76 -14.92 -6.60
C PHE A 113 12.23 -14.41 -7.95
N ASN A 114 11.23 -15.09 -8.48
CA ASN A 114 10.61 -14.81 -9.78
C ASN A 114 9.09 -14.59 -9.73
N SER A 115 8.48 -14.79 -8.57
CA SER A 115 7.04 -14.53 -8.38
C SER A 115 6.73 -14.19 -6.94
N ALA A 116 5.70 -13.37 -6.71
CA ALA A 116 5.29 -12.96 -5.38
C ALA A 116 3.80 -12.62 -5.28
N VAL A 117 3.28 -12.59 -4.05
CA VAL A 117 2.11 -11.81 -3.67
C VAL A 117 2.60 -10.47 -3.14
N ILE A 118 2.01 -9.36 -3.60
CA ILE A 118 2.42 -8.01 -3.21
C ILE A 118 1.28 -7.35 -2.42
N ALA A 119 1.61 -6.82 -1.25
CA ALA A 119 0.70 -6.00 -0.48
C ALA A 119 0.66 -4.57 -1.03
N VAL A 120 -0.53 -3.98 -1.02
CA VAL A 120 -0.81 -2.63 -1.54
C VAL A 120 -1.71 -1.87 -0.58
N PRO A 121 -1.55 -0.54 -0.45
CA PRO A 121 -2.47 0.28 0.31
C PRO A 121 -3.91 0.11 -0.18
N VAL A 122 -4.85 0.16 0.74
CA VAL A 122 -6.29 0.10 0.45
C VAL A 122 -6.70 1.17 -0.56
N GLY A 123 -6.19 2.39 -0.38
CA GLY A 123 -6.45 3.55 -1.24
C GLY A 123 -5.74 3.54 -2.59
N SER A 124 -4.99 2.48 -2.94
CA SER A 124 -4.29 2.42 -4.24
C SER A 124 -5.26 2.45 -5.41
N SER A 125 -5.08 3.42 -6.29
CA SER A 125 -5.88 3.54 -7.51
C SER A 125 -5.62 2.37 -8.47
N PRO A 126 -6.56 2.06 -9.40
CA PRO A 126 -6.33 1.06 -10.44
C PRO A 126 -5.04 1.30 -11.22
N ALA A 127 -4.72 2.56 -11.53
CA ALA A 127 -3.48 2.91 -12.23
C ALA A 127 -2.23 2.55 -11.41
N GLN A 128 -2.22 2.83 -10.11
CA GLN A 128 -1.11 2.45 -9.23
C GLN A 128 -0.92 0.93 -9.18
N ARG A 129 -1.99 0.17 -8.99
CA ARG A 129 -1.96 -1.30 -8.98
C ARG A 129 -1.43 -1.86 -10.29
N HIS A 130 -1.95 -1.38 -11.42
CA HIS A 130 -1.53 -1.81 -12.75
C HIS A 130 -0.07 -1.46 -13.05
N ASN A 131 0.35 -0.22 -12.78
CA ASN A 131 1.70 0.23 -13.04
C ASN A 131 2.75 -0.48 -12.15
N MET A 132 2.37 -0.82 -10.93
CA MET A 132 3.21 -1.64 -10.04
C MET A 132 3.39 -3.06 -10.58
N ILE A 133 2.33 -3.70 -11.08
CA ILE A 133 2.41 -5.02 -11.71
C ILE A 133 3.33 -4.96 -12.93
N ILE A 134 3.18 -3.95 -13.79
CA ILE A 134 4.07 -3.75 -14.95
C ILE A 134 5.53 -3.62 -14.53
N ALA A 135 5.81 -2.82 -13.50
CA ALA A 135 7.18 -2.61 -13.02
C ALA A 135 7.79 -3.91 -12.45
N ALA A 136 7.01 -4.67 -11.67
CA ALA A 136 7.43 -5.95 -11.12
C ALA A 136 7.70 -6.99 -12.23
N ASP A 137 6.79 -7.12 -13.20
CA ASP A 137 6.93 -8.04 -14.33
C ASP A 137 8.17 -7.70 -15.18
N ARG A 138 8.41 -6.42 -15.47
CA ARG A 138 9.63 -5.96 -16.18
C ARG A 138 10.91 -6.25 -15.40
N ALA A 139 10.84 -6.25 -14.07
CA ALA A 139 11.94 -6.64 -13.19
C ALA A 139 12.13 -8.17 -13.10
N GLY A 140 11.21 -8.97 -13.69
CA GLY A 140 11.23 -10.43 -13.68
C GLY A 140 10.60 -11.03 -12.43
N ILE A 141 9.68 -10.31 -11.77
CA ILE A 141 8.86 -10.78 -10.64
C ILE A 141 7.41 -10.86 -11.11
N SER A 142 6.91 -12.07 -11.37
CA SER A 142 5.50 -12.30 -11.74
C SER A 142 4.60 -12.09 -10.52
N VAL A 143 3.69 -11.13 -10.60
CA VAL A 143 2.74 -10.85 -9.53
C VAL A 143 1.60 -11.87 -9.57
N LYS A 144 1.54 -12.74 -8.57
CA LYS A 144 0.50 -13.78 -8.48
C LYS A 144 -0.83 -13.22 -8.01
N LYS A 145 -0.79 -12.34 -7.00
CA LYS A 145 -1.95 -11.68 -6.39
C LYS A 145 -1.52 -10.33 -5.83
N LEU A 146 -2.46 -9.40 -5.74
CA LEU A 146 -2.37 -8.27 -4.84
C LEU A 146 -3.22 -8.54 -3.60
N VAL A 147 -2.84 -7.96 -2.47
CA VAL A 147 -3.59 -8.02 -1.21
C VAL A 147 -3.54 -6.64 -0.56
N ASN A 148 -4.61 -6.23 0.13
CA ASN A 148 -4.56 -5.00 0.91
C ASN A 148 -3.58 -5.14 2.08
N GLU A 149 -2.75 -4.12 2.34
CA GLU A 149 -1.72 -4.13 3.40
C GLU A 149 -2.33 -4.49 4.76
N SER A 150 -3.46 -3.90 5.12
CA SER A 150 -4.15 -4.20 6.37
C SER A 150 -4.66 -5.64 6.48
N THR A 151 -5.17 -6.22 5.38
CA THR A 151 -5.58 -7.64 5.37
C THR A 151 -4.38 -8.56 5.48
N ALA A 152 -3.27 -8.23 4.80
CA ALA A 152 -2.03 -8.97 4.95
C ALA A 152 -1.49 -8.86 6.39
N ALA A 153 -1.52 -7.66 7.01
CA ALA A 153 -1.14 -7.48 8.40
C ALA A 153 -1.96 -8.38 9.35
N TYR A 154 -3.29 -8.42 9.16
CA TYR A 154 -4.15 -9.32 9.94
C TYR A 154 -3.73 -10.79 9.77
N ILE A 155 -3.56 -11.25 8.51
CA ILE A 155 -3.19 -12.64 8.23
C ILE A 155 -1.82 -12.97 8.84
N GLY A 156 -0.88 -12.03 8.83
CA GLY A 156 0.44 -12.17 9.44
C GLY A 156 0.40 -12.34 10.95
N CYS A 157 -0.48 -11.64 11.66
CA CYS A 157 -0.60 -11.73 13.12
C CYS A 157 -1.79 -12.58 13.62
N ARG A 158 -2.53 -13.23 12.72
CA ARG A 158 -3.77 -13.96 13.02
C ARG A 158 -3.63 -14.96 14.16
N GLN A 159 -2.47 -15.61 14.26
CA GLN A 159 -2.22 -16.61 15.30
C GLN A 159 -2.11 -15.99 16.70
N GLU A 160 -1.74 -14.71 16.80
CA GLU A 160 -1.67 -13.96 18.04
C GLU A 160 -3.06 -13.44 18.49
N LEU A 161 -4.08 -13.58 17.62
CA LEU A 161 -5.45 -13.09 17.79
C LEU A 161 -6.47 -14.24 17.89
N VAL A 162 -6.07 -15.34 18.53
CA VAL A 162 -6.92 -16.54 18.66
C VAL A 162 -8.23 -16.19 19.37
N GLY A 163 -9.36 -16.53 18.73
CA GLY A 163 -10.70 -16.28 19.26
C GLY A 163 -11.28 -14.91 18.90
N ALA A 164 -10.49 -14.00 18.31
CA ALA A 164 -11.01 -12.72 17.84
C ALA A 164 -11.84 -12.91 16.55
N THR A 165 -13.05 -12.37 16.55
CA THR A 165 -13.98 -12.37 15.41
C THR A 165 -13.91 -11.03 14.67
N TYR A 166 -14.01 -9.91 15.39
CA TYR A 166 -13.96 -8.58 14.82
C TYR A 166 -12.65 -7.90 15.18
N VAL A 167 -11.81 -7.69 14.17
CA VAL A 167 -10.48 -7.11 14.34
C VAL A 167 -10.35 -5.85 13.49
N ALA A 168 -9.95 -4.76 14.12
CA ALA A 168 -9.57 -3.57 13.40
C ALA A 168 -8.06 -3.55 13.17
N ILE A 169 -7.63 -3.18 11.98
CA ILE A 169 -6.23 -2.96 11.63
C ILE A 169 -6.03 -1.47 11.37
N ILE A 170 -5.06 -0.88 12.02
CA ILE A 170 -4.56 0.47 11.72
C ILE A 170 -3.12 0.31 11.23
N ASP A 171 -2.92 0.52 9.95
CA ASP A 171 -1.60 0.54 9.32
C ASP A 171 -1.21 1.99 9.02
N TRP A 172 -0.28 2.54 9.79
CA TRP A 172 0.22 3.88 9.57
C TRP A 172 1.67 3.82 9.08
N GLY A 173 1.80 3.84 7.77
CA GLY A 173 3.07 3.74 7.05
C GLY A 173 3.80 5.07 6.86
N GLY A 174 4.72 5.09 5.90
CA GLY A 174 5.47 6.29 5.51
C GLY A 174 4.67 7.27 4.67
N GLY A 175 3.83 6.79 3.75
CA GLY A 175 3.06 7.63 2.81
C GLY A 175 1.55 7.57 2.98
N THR A 176 1.02 6.58 3.72
CA THR A 176 -0.42 6.36 3.90
C THR A 176 -0.75 5.93 5.32
N ALA A 177 -2.01 6.13 5.70
CA ALA A 177 -2.63 5.42 6.81
C ALA A 177 -3.84 4.67 6.27
N ASP A 178 -3.87 3.37 6.51
CA ASP A 178 -4.91 2.47 6.03
C ASP A 178 -5.61 1.80 7.22
N ILE A 179 -6.93 1.76 7.19
CA ILE A 179 -7.76 1.17 8.23
C ILE A 179 -8.68 0.14 7.61
N SER A 180 -8.71 -1.05 8.20
CA SER A 180 -9.65 -2.10 7.82
C SER A 180 -10.30 -2.71 9.04
N ILE A 181 -11.59 -2.97 8.92
CA ILE A 181 -12.35 -3.77 9.88
C ILE A 181 -12.59 -5.13 9.26
N ILE A 182 -12.08 -6.14 9.94
CA ILE A 182 -12.04 -7.51 9.46
C ILE A 182 -12.95 -8.37 10.34
N LYS A 183 -13.75 -9.23 9.70
CA LYS A 183 -14.46 -10.32 10.34
C LYS A 183 -13.75 -11.64 10.04
N ASN A 184 -13.40 -12.37 11.07
CA ASN A 184 -12.76 -13.67 10.97
C ASN A 184 -13.75 -14.78 11.29
N GLU A 185 -14.05 -15.62 10.30
CA GLU A 185 -14.91 -16.79 10.45
C GLU A 185 -14.16 -18.06 10.03
N GLY A 186 -13.26 -18.53 10.87
CA GLY A 186 -12.48 -19.73 10.60
C GLY A 186 -11.51 -19.54 9.41
N SER A 187 -11.76 -20.16 8.24
CA SER A 187 -10.93 -19.97 7.06
C SER A 187 -11.22 -18.68 6.30
N LYS A 188 -12.36 -18.04 6.57
CA LYS A 188 -12.80 -16.84 5.86
C LYS A 188 -12.39 -15.58 6.60
N VAL A 189 -11.74 -14.70 5.89
CA VAL A 189 -11.31 -13.37 6.35
C VAL A 189 -12.02 -12.34 5.49
N GLU A 190 -13.04 -11.71 6.05
CA GLU A 190 -13.91 -10.75 5.34
C GLU A 190 -13.56 -9.31 5.72
N GLU A 191 -13.38 -8.45 4.72
CA GLU A 191 -13.22 -7.01 4.90
C GLU A 191 -14.62 -6.37 4.99
N LEU A 192 -15.04 -5.97 6.21
CA LEU A 192 -16.34 -5.33 6.43
C LEU A 192 -16.33 -3.86 5.99
N ALA A 193 -15.29 -3.13 6.36
CA ALA A 193 -15.07 -1.75 5.97
C ALA A 193 -13.59 -1.48 5.80
N ILE A 194 -13.27 -0.59 4.86
CA ILE A 194 -11.90 -0.18 4.56
C ILE A 194 -11.86 1.31 4.25
N ARG A 195 -10.87 2.02 4.80
CA ARG A 195 -10.57 3.42 4.50
C ARG A 195 -9.07 3.63 4.45
N GLY A 196 -8.63 4.54 3.60
CA GLY A 196 -7.24 4.96 3.52
C GLY A 196 -7.12 6.47 3.32
N THR A 197 -6.03 7.04 3.80
CA THR A 197 -5.66 8.43 3.56
C THR A 197 -4.19 8.53 3.14
N LYS A 198 -3.86 9.59 2.41
CA LYS A 198 -2.46 9.90 2.01
C LYS A 198 -1.74 10.68 3.11
N ILE A 199 -1.86 10.24 4.36
CA ILE A 199 -1.18 10.82 5.51
C ILE A 199 -0.22 9.78 6.05
N GLY A 200 1.06 10.09 6.02
CA GLY A 200 2.10 9.17 6.47
C GLY A 200 3.26 9.84 7.18
N GLY A 201 4.29 9.04 7.44
CA GLY A 201 5.53 9.52 8.04
C GLY A 201 6.23 10.61 7.23
N ASP A 202 6.07 10.59 5.90
CA ASP A 202 6.68 11.56 4.99
C ASP A 202 6.10 12.97 5.19
N ASP A 203 4.79 13.08 5.53
CA ASP A 203 4.16 14.36 5.85
C ASP A 203 4.71 14.94 7.15
N ILE A 204 4.93 14.07 8.15
CA ILE A 204 5.57 14.46 9.41
C ILE A 204 7.01 14.92 9.15
N ASP A 205 7.77 14.21 8.31
CA ASP A 205 9.14 14.56 7.95
C ASP A 205 9.20 15.90 7.26
N LYS A 206 8.22 16.22 6.41
CA LYS A 206 8.07 17.52 5.75
C LYS A 206 7.81 18.65 6.75
N GLU A 207 6.91 18.43 7.70
CA GLU A 207 6.63 19.43 8.74
C GLU A 207 7.85 19.70 9.64
N ILE A 208 8.62 18.65 9.98
CA ILE A 208 9.90 18.78 10.70
C ILE A 208 10.90 19.58 9.85
N ALA A 209 10.97 19.31 8.54
CA ALA A 209 11.85 20.03 7.61
C ALA A 209 11.49 21.51 7.50
N ILE A 210 10.20 21.82 7.38
CA ILE A 210 9.67 23.20 7.38
C ILE A 210 10.07 23.91 8.70
N LYS A 211 9.89 23.21 9.82
CA LYS A 211 10.25 23.75 11.14
C LYS A 211 11.75 24.01 11.23
N PHE A 212 12.60 23.06 10.81
CA PHE A 212 14.04 23.24 10.75
C PHE A 212 14.42 24.47 9.92
N HIS A 213 13.90 24.55 8.69
CA HIS A 213 14.19 25.66 7.78
C HIS A 213 13.77 27.00 8.38
N SER A 214 12.55 27.09 8.95
CA SER A 214 12.03 28.31 9.55
C SER A 214 12.89 28.81 10.72
N GLU A 215 13.46 27.91 11.52
CA GLU A 215 14.39 28.29 12.61
C GLU A 215 15.71 28.82 12.05
N GLN A 216 16.26 28.25 10.98
CA GLN A 216 17.47 28.76 10.33
C GLN A 216 17.21 30.14 9.66
N ALA A 217 16.03 30.30 9.06
CA ALA A 217 15.66 31.57 8.39
C ALA A 217 15.47 32.75 9.34
N LYS A 218 15.26 32.50 10.66
CA LYS A 218 15.23 33.58 11.67
C LYS A 218 16.57 34.31 11.84
N GLU A 219 17.66 33.55 11.69
CA GLU A 219 19.03 34.06 11.93
C GLU A 219 19.78 34.36 10.62
N HIS A 220 19.33 33.77 9.52
CA HIS A 220 19.98 33.82 8.21
C HIS A 220 18.98 34.22 7.13
N LYS A 221 19.43 34.99 6.15
CA LYS A 221 18.61 35.31 4.98
C LYS A 221 18.63 34.15 4.01
N LEU A 222 17.64 33.25 4.12
CA LEU A 222 17.46 32.08 3.25
C LEU A 222 16.32 32.30 2.24
N CYS A 223 16.25 31.47 1.20
CA CYS A 223 15.11 31.41 0.28
C CYS A 223 13.86 30.88 0.99
N GLU A 224 12.71 30.97 0.38
CA GLU A 224 11.50 30.31 0.87
C GLU A 224 11.63 28.80 0.80
N PHE A 225 10.88 28.06 1.64
CA PHE A 225 10.97 26.61 1.73
C PHE A 225 10.74 25.92 0.37
N ASP A 226 9.77 26.40 -0.41
CA ASP A 226 9.41 25.86 -1.72
C ASP A 226 10.45 26.17 -2.83
N GLU A 227 11.41 27.06 -2.55
CA GLU A 227 12.50 27.41 -3.46
C GLU A 227 13.79 26.62 -3.17
N ILE A 228 13.77 25.74 -2.16
CA ILE A 228 14.95 24.91 -1.82
C ILE A 228 15.25 23.95 -2.96
N PRO A 229 16.50 23.86 -3.45
CA PRO A 229 16.88 22.91 -4.49
C PRO A 229 16.55 21.46 -4.10
N GLU A 230 16.09 20.67 -5.07
CA GLU A 230 15.57 19.30 -4.87
C GLU A 230 16.56 18.41 -4.08
N ASN A 231 17.84 18.43 -4.42
CA ASN A 231 18.83 17.62 -3.68
C ASN A 231 18.96 18.07 -2.21
N THR A 232 18.87 19.39 -1.95
CA THR A 232 18.94 19.92 -0.58
C THR A 232 17.70 19.56 0.22
N ILE A 233 16.50 19.64 -0.40
CA ILE A 233 15.25 19.25 0.25
C ILE A 233 15.24 17.76 0.56
N ASN A 234 15.68 16.90 -0.37
CA ASN A 234 15.77 15.46 -0.15
C ASN A 234 16.75 15.11 0.99
N TYR A 235 17.87 15.83 1.10
CA TYR A 235 18.80 15.67 2.22
C TYR A 235 18.17 16.09 3.54
N LEU A 236 17.47 17.23 3.57
CA LEU A 236 16.77 17.73 4.77
C LEU A 236 15.67 16.77 5.20
N LEU A 237 14.83 16.28 4.28
CA LEU A 237 13.78 15.27 4.56
C LEU A 237 14.36 13.99 5.14
N GLY A 238 15.46 13.49 4.60
CA GLY A 238 16.14 12.31 5.15
C GLY A 238 16.66 12.54 6.58
N ARG A 239 17.15 13.75 6.92
CA ARG A 239 17.57 14.10 8.28
C ARG A 239 16.37 14.27 9.21
N SER A 240 15.23 14.77 8.70
CA SER A 240 13.96 14.88 9.44
C SER A 240 13.43 13.51 9.82
N ALA A 241 13.40 12.56 8.87
CA ALA A 241 13.01 11.18 9.12
C ALA A 241 13.88 10.52 10.21
N GLN A 242 15.20 10.69 10.13
CA GLN A 242 16.12 10.18 11.16
C GLN A 242 15.86 10.79 12.54
N ALA A 243 15.56 12.08 12.60
CA ALA A 243 15.26 12.78 13.84
C ALA A 243 13.92 12.29 14.43
N LYS A 244 12.87 12.14 13.61
CA LYS A 244 11.59 11.55 14.01
C LYS A 244 11.77 10.16 14.62
N ILE A 245 12.50 9.27 13.94
CA ILE A 245 12.75 7.90 14.41
C ILE A 245 13.49 7.91 15.75
N LYS A 246 14.51 8.74 15.92
CA LYS A 246 15.26 8.84 17.18
C LYS A 246 14.38 9.28 18.36
N LEU A 247 13.38 10.12 18.14
CA LEU A 247 12.44 10.57 19.16
C LEU A 247 11.40 9.51 19.56
N SER A 248 11.38 8.35 18.91
CA SER A 248 10.66 7.17 19.42
C SER A 248 11.23 6.66 20.74
N ASP A 249 12.54 6.83 20.96
CA ASP A 249 13.25 6.33 22.17
C ASP A 249 13.89 7.44 23.02
N ASN A 250 14.00 8.66 22.49
CA ASN A 250 14.66 9.80 23.15
C ASN A 250 13.70 10.99 23.29
N ASP A 251 13.99 11.89 24.23
CA ASP A 251 13.18 13.10 24.44
C ASP A 251 13.62 14.29 23.57
N ASP A 252 14.86 14.28 23.09
CA ASP A 252 15.38 15.25 22.15
C ASP A 252 16.39 14.61 21.17
N THR A 253 16.62 15.30 20.05
CA THR A 253 17.67 14.96 19.10
C THR A 253 18.15 16.21 18.36
N ARG A 254 19.46 16.28 18.09
CA ARG A 254 20.03 17.37 17.30
C ARG A 254 20.10 16.99 15.83
N MET A 255 19.41 17.76 15.00
CA MET A 255 19.56 17.74 13.55
C MET A 255 20.77 18.58 13.17
N ILE A 256 21.64 18.03 12.31
CA ILE A 256 22.83 18.73 11.80
C ILE A 256 22.86 18.52 10.30
N LEU A 257 22.88 19.63 9.55
CA LEU A 257 23.07 19.64 8.10
C LEU A 257 24.34 20.43 7.76
N PHE A 258 25.17 19.85 6.94
CA PHE A 258 26.36 20.52 6.41
C PHE A 258 26.07 21.13 5.05
N ASN A 259 26.68 22.27 4.76
CA ASN A 259 26.52 23.01 3.50
C ASN A 259 25.05 23.34 3.14
N TYR A 260 24.23 23.62 4.16
CA TYR A 260 22.81 23.90 3.98
C TYR A 260 22.61 25.33 3.48
N LEU A 261 22.21 25.52 2.22
CA LEU A 261 21.90 26.81 1.59
C LEU A 261 22.99 27.88 1.84
N GLY A 262 24.25 27.48 1.73
CA GLY A 262 25.41 28.35 1.94
C GLY A 262 25.90 28.46 3.39
N LEU A 263 25.19 27.85 4.35
CA LEU A 263 25.65 27.72 5.73
C LEU A 263 26.60 26.52 5.84
N ASN A 264 27.80 26.69 6.39
CA ASN A 264 28.74 25.58 6.61
C ASN A 264 28.10 24.47 7.48
N THR A 265 27.36 24.88 8.52
CA THR A 265 26.65 23.97 9.41
C THR A 265 25.37 24.65 9.90
N ALA A 266 24.24 23.99 9.68
CA ALA A 266 22.94 24.37 10.22
C ALA A 266 22.52 23.35 11.28
N THR A 267 22.04 23.80 12.44
CA THR A 267 21.67 22.92 13.55
C THR A 267 20.31 23.29 14.13
N TYR A 268 19.58 22.28 14.56
CA TYR A 268 18.30 22.45 15.25
C TYR A 268 18.13 21.35 16.31
N LEU A 269 17.72 21.73 17.51
CA LEU A 269 17.36 20.78 18.58
C LEU A 269 15.85 20.51 18.49
N LEU A 270 15.49 19.36 17.96
CA LEU A 270 14.10 18.88 17.94
C LEU A 270 13.83 18.11 19.23
N ASN A 271 12.85 18.54 20.01
CA ASN A 271 12.41 17.86 21.24
C ASN A 271 11.04 17.22 21.03
N ILE A 272 10.67 16.33 21.96
CA ILE A 272 9.44 15.54 21.90
C ILE A 272 8.18 16.44 21.93
N ASP A 273 8.16 17.53 22.68
CA ASP A 273 7.01 18.43 22.76
C ASP A 273 6.75 19.12 21.41
N THR A 274 7.82 19.56 20.74
CA THR A 274 7.71 20.11 19.38
C THR A 274 7.20 19.06 18.40
N LEU A 275 7.76 17.86 18.45
CA LEU A 275 7.32 16.75 17.61
C LEU A 275 5.85 16.41 17.87
N ASN A 276 5.43 16.30 19.12
CA ASN A 276 4.05 16.03 19.50
C ASN A 276 3.09 17.12 18.99
N GLY A 277 3.49 18.39 19.02
CA GLY A 277 2.73 19.49 18.43
C GLY A 277 2.54 19.35 16.91
N ILE A 278 3.58 18.90 16.20
CA ILE A 278 3.54 18.64 14.75
C ILE A 278 2.62 17.45 14.44
N ILE A 279 2.71 16.38 15.21
CA ILE A 279 2.06 15.09 14.87
C ILE A 279 0.58 15.07 15.27
N LYS A 280 0.20 15.80 16.31
CA LYS A 280 -1.15 15.73 16.89
C LYS A 280 -2.29 15.88 15.87
N PRO A 281 -2.26 16.83 14.90
CA PRO A 281 -3.31 16.94 13.90
C PRO A 281 -3.45 15.68 13.02
N PHE A 282 -2.34 15.05 12.66
CA PHE A 282 -2.35 13.81 11.88
C PHE A 282 -2.95 12.65 12.67
N ILE A 283 -2.61 12.53 13.96
CA ILE A 283 -3.20 11.52 14.86
C ILE A 283 -4.71 11.70 14.97
N ASP A 284 -5.17 12.92 15.20
CA ASP A 284 -6.59 13.22 15.35
C ASP A 284 -7.38 12.83 14.08
N GLU A 285 -6.84 13.08 12.89
CA GLU A 285 -7.45 12.70 11.62
C GLU A 285 -7.51 11.16 11.44
N ILE A 286 -6.43 10.45 11.77
CA ILE A 286 -6.39 8.98 11.67
C ILE A 286 -7.38 8.34 12.65
N LEU A 287 -7.47 8.83 13.88
CA LEU A 287 -8.38 8.29 14.88
C LEU A 287 -9.85 8.59 14.54
N ASP A 288 -10.14 9.76 13.98
CA ASP A 288 -11.48 10.08 13.47
C ASP A 288 -11.86 9.18 12.28
N MET A 289 -10.92 8.94 11.37
CA MET A 289 -11.12 7.98 10.27
C MET A 289 -11.35 6.56 10.79
N PHE A 290 -10.61 6.14 11.83
CA PHE A 290 -10.79 4.84 12.47
C PHE A 290 -12.22 4.67 13.04
N GLU A 291 -12.69 5.62 13.83
CA GLU A 291 -14.02 5.57 14.41
C GLU A 291 -15.12 5.55 13.33
N LYS A 292 -14.96 6.33 12.27
CA LYS A 292 -15.88 6.31 11.11
C LYS A 292 -15.88 4.95 10.39
N THR A 293 -14.71 4.30 10.28
CA THR A 293 -14.61 2.99 9.63
C THR A 293 -15.29 1.89 10.46
N VAL A 294 -15.20 1.96 11.79
CA VAL A 294 -15.94 1.04 12.69
C VAL A 294 -17.45 1.18 12.51
N ILE A 295 -17.95 2.43 12.44
CA ILE A 295 -19.38 2.69 12.21
C ILE A 295 -19.83 2.18 10.84
N GLU A 296 -19.01 2.37 9.81
CA GLU A 296 -19.29 1.88 8.45
C GLU A 296 -19.36 0.35 8.38
N ALA A 297 -18.59 -0.34 9.22
CA ALA A 297 -18.67 -1.79 9.38
C ALA A 297 -19.96 -2.26 10.09
N GLY A 298 -20.80 -1.35 10.56
CA GLY A 298 -21.99 -1.66 11.34
C GLY A 298 -21.69 -2.07 12.78
N LEU A 299 -20.51 -1.72 13.29
CA LEU A 299 -20.01 -2.09 14.62
C LEU A 299 -19.93 -0.86 15.56
N THR A 300 -19.76 -1.14 16.84
CA THR A 300 -19.31 -0.17 17.84
C THR A 300 -17.88 -0.49 18.28
N LEU A 301 -17.21 0.43 18.94
CA LEU A 301 -15.87 0.19 19.47
C LEU A 301 -15.83 -0.99 20.44
N GLU A 302 -16.88 -1.15 21.24
CA GLU A 302 -17.02 -2.25 22.22
C GLU A 302 -17.28 -3.61 21.55
N SER A 303 -17.67 -3.62 20.27
CA SER A 303 -17.85 -4.83 19.48
C SER A 303 -16.54 -5.38 18.93
N LEU A 304 -15.46 -4.59 18.97
CA LEU A 304 -14.15 -5.04 18.51
C LEU A 304 -13.50 -5.94 19.54
N ASP A 305 -13.04 -7.11 19.11
CA ASP A 305 -12.25 -8.01 19.96
C ASP A 305 -10.79 -7.55 20.05
N ALA A 306 -10.25 -6.93 18.98
CA ALA A 306 -8.89 -6.44 18.96
C ALA A 306 -8.71 -5.24 17.99
N VAL A 307 -7.74 -4.39 18.33
CA VAL A 307 -7.16 -3.39 17.43
C VAL A 307 -5.69 -3.72 17.22
N VAL A 308 -5.29 -4.00 16.01
CA VAL A 308 -3.89 -4.25 15.63
C VAL A 308 -3.31 -2.98 15.04
N VAL A 309 -2.14 -2.60 15.53
CA VAL A 309 -1.47 -1.36 15.13
C VAL A 309 -0.14 -1.72 14.48
N VAL A 310 0.01 -1.40 13.20
CA VAL A 310 1.19 -1.71 12.38
C VAL A 310 1.68 -0.48 11.61
N GLY A 311 2.78 -0.65 10.87
CA GLY A 311 3.44 0.40 10.12
C GLY A 311 4.48 1.17 10.92
N GLY A 312 5.46 1.77 10.24
CA GLY A 312 6.59 2.46 10.86
C GLY A 312 6.17 3.66 11.71
N SER A 313 5.20 4.46 11.22
CA SER A 313 4.69 5.63 11.93
C SER A 313 3.86 5.28 13.17
N ALA A 314 3.32 4.05 13.24
CA ALA A 314 2.63 3.53 14.42
C ALA A 314 3.55 3.41 15.67
N ASN A 315 4.88 3.50 15.49
CA ASN A 315 5.85 3.50 16.60
C ASN A 315 5.96 4.86 17.33
N ILE A 316 5.34 5.91 16.81
CA ILE A 316 5.32 7.24 17.43
C ILE A 316 4.70 7.16 18.83
N ARG A 317 5.42 7.65 19.85
CA ARG A 317 5.00 7.55 21.25
C ARG A 317 3.61 8.14 21.51
N LEU A 318 3.37 9.36 21.05
CA LEU A 318 2.07 10.02 21.22
C LEU A 318 0.91 9.23 20.60
N PHE A 319 1.15 8.60 19.45
CA PHE A 319 0.12 7.77 18.80
C PHE A 319 -0.23 6.53 19.65
N LYS A 320 0.79 5.82 20.13
CA LYS A 320 0.58 4.67 21.04
C LYS A 320 -0.15 5.07 22.33
N GLU A 321 0.20 6.21 22.89
CA GLU A 321 -0.47 6.76 24.08
C GLU A 321 -1.94 7.03 23.80
N GLN A 322 -2.26 7.71 22.68
CA GLN A 322 -3.64 8.03 22.31
C GLN A 322 -4.47 6.77 22.01
N ILE A 323 -3.92 5.80 21.30
CA ILE A 323 -4.58 4.51 21.04
C ILE A 323 -4.88 3.79 22.37
N ASN A 324 -3.89 3.68 23.26
CA ASN A 324 -4.07 3.02 24.53
C ASN A 324 -5.08 3.76 25.43
N GLU A 325 -5.05 5.08 25.40
CA GLU A 325 -5.95 5.91 26.20
C GLU A 325 -7.41 5.83 25.71
N ARG A 326 -7.60 5.86 24.40
CA ARG A 326 -8.95 5.88 23.79
C ARG A 326 -9.60 4.49 23.76
N TYR A 327 -8.81 3.41 23.59
CA TYR A 327 -9.34 2.08 23.31
C TYR A 327 -8.95 1.04 24.38
N ALA A 328 -7.66 0.89 24.72
CA ALA A 328 -7.25 -0.12 25.70
C ALA A 328 -7.85 0.13 27.08
N LYS A 329 -7.92 1.37 27.55
CA LYS A 329 -8.58 1.73 28.82
C LYS A 329 -10.10 1.46 28.83
N LYS A 330 -10.72 1.31 27.67
CA LYS A 330 -12.13 0.92 27.52
C LYS A 330 -12.33 -0.58 27.37
N GLY A 331 -11.27 -1.37 27.48
CA GLY A 331 -11.34 -2.83 27.46
C GLY A 331 -11.12 -3.45 26.08
N VAL A 332 -10.83 -2.68 25.04
CA VAL A 332 -10.46 -3.20 23.73
C VAL A 332 -9.03 -3.71 23.78
N PHE A 333 -8.78 -4.93 23.34
CA PHE A 333 -7.43 -5.47 23.26
C PHE A 333 -6.64 -4.76 22.14
N VAL A 334 -5.58 -4.02 22.48
CA VAL A 334 -4.68 -3.38 21.53
C VAL A 334 -3.43 -4.22 21.36
N HIS A 335 -3.19 -4.67 20.15
CA HIS A 335 -2.09 -5.54 19.79
C HIS A 335 -1.04 -4.79 18.97
N TYR A 336 0.20 -4.84 19.41
CA TYR A 336 1.38 -4.34 18.71
C TYR A 336 2.26 -5.56 18.34
N PRO A 337 2.31 -5.98 17.06
CA PRO A 337 3.12 -7.12 16.65
C PRO A 337 4.59 -6.92 16.99
N LYS A 338 5.29 -8.01 17.37
CA LYS A 338 6.72 -7.95 17.76
C LYS A 338 7.65 -7.48 16.64
N LYS A 339 7.29 -7.75 15.38
CA LYS A 339 8.05 -7.36 14.18
C LYS A 339 7.13 -6.61 13.20
N PRO A 340 6.67 -5.39 13.55
CA PRO A 340 5.67 -4.67 12.77
C PRO A 340 6.12 -4.42 11.33
N ASP A 341 7.42 -4.21 11.09
CA ASP A 341 7.99 -3.93 9.76
C ASP A 341 7.96 -5.13 8.80
N TRP A 342 7.67 -6.33 9.31
CA TRP A 342 7.68 -7.57 8.52
C TRP A 342 6.30 -8.21 8.41
N ILE A 343 5.35 -7.80 9.25
CA ILE A 343 4.09 -8.53 9.44
C ILE A 343 3.24 -8.55 8.17
N VAL A 344 3.22 -7.46 7.42
CA VAL A 344 2.51 -7.34 6.14
C VAL A 344 3.10 -8.29 5.09
N ALA A 345 4.43 -8.30 4.96
CA ALA A 345 5.12 -9.21 4.04
C ALA A 345 4.94 -10.70 4.44
N HIS A 346 4.90 -10.99 5.76
CA HIS A 346 4.57 -12.32 6.25
C HIS A 346 3.15 -12.74 5.87
N GLY A 347 2.17 -11.86 6.04
CA GLY A 347 0.80 -12.14 5.61
C GLY A 347 0.68 -12.36 4.11
N ALA A 348 1.35 -11.55 3.30
CA ALA A 348 1.44 -11.74 1.85
C ALA A 348 2.12 -13.08 1.48
N ASN A 349 3.14 -13.50 2.24
CA ASN A 349 3.79 -14.80 2.08
C ASN A 349 2.85 -15.97 2.39
N ILE A 350 2.07 -15.90 3.47
CA ILE A 350 1.06 -16.92 3.80
C ILE A 350 0.05 -17.04 2.66
N ILE A 351 -0.42 -15.93 2.09
CA ILE A 351 -1.32 -15.90 0.93
C ILE A 351 -0.65 -16.49 -0.32
N ALA A 352 0.65 -16.27 -0.51
CA ALA A 352 1.41 -16.82 -1.63
C ALA A 352 1.52 -18.35 -1.56
N LYS A 353 1.63 -18.90 -0.35
CA LYS A 353 1.71 -20.34 -0.08
C LYS A 353 0.35 -21.02 -0.20
N ASP A 354 -0.68 -20.41 0.34
CA ASP A 354 -2.02 -20.93 0.29
C ASP A 354 -2.63 -20.65 -1.09
N GLU A 355 -3.29 -21.66 -1.67
CA GLU A 355 -4.11 -21.49 -2.87
C GLU A 355 -5.41 -20.73 -2.54
N SER A 356 -5.31 -19.75 -1.66
CA SER A 356 -6.41 -18.90 -1.22
C SER A 356 -7.07 -18.23 -2.41
N THR A 357 -8.38 -18.16 -2.39
CA THR A 357 -9.17 -17.49 -3.42
C THR A 357 -9.80 -16.22 -2.84
N TYR A 358 -10.09 -15.29 -3.73
CA TYR A 358 -10.94 -14.15 -3.38
C TYR A 358 -12.39 -14.50 -3.68
N ILE A 359 -13.28 -14.08 -2.79
CA ILE A 359 -14.73 -14.14 -2.97
C ILE A 359 -15.25 -12.72 -2.95
N LEU A 360 -16.02 -12.34 -3.96
CA LEU A 360 -16.61 -11.00 -4.05
C LEU A 360 -17.72 -10.83 -3.00
N ASN A 361 -17.65 -9.78 -2.18
CA ASN A 361 -18.60 -9.56 -1.08
C ASN A 361 -19.81 -8.72 -1.46
N ASN A 362 -19.77 -8.03 -2.59
CA ASN A 362 -20.85 -7.19 -3.08
C ASN A 362 -21.29 -7.66 -4.46
N ASP A 363 -22.55 -7.46 -4.81
CA ASP A 363 -22.94 -7.47 -6.20
C ASP A 363 -22.31 -6.25 -6.89
N PHE A 364 -21.79 -6.44 -8.09
CA PHE A 364 -21.28 -5.37 -8.96
C PHE A 364 -22.07 -5.34 -10.24
N GLY A 365 -22.51 -4.16 -10.66
CA GLY A 365 -23.36 -4.05 -11.82
C GLY A 365 -23.53 -2.62 -12.36
N ILE A 366 -24.54 -2.45 -13.19
CA ILE A 366 -24.86 -1.19 -13.85
C ILE A 366 -26.25 -0.74 -13.44
N ARG A 367 -26.41 0.57 -13.20
CA ARG A 367 -27.72 1.20 -13.05
C ARG A 367 -28.36 1.35 -14.42
N MET A 368 -29.53 0.78 -14.59
CA MET A 368 -30.33 0.91 -15.80
C MET A 368 -31.11 2.23 -15.82
N SER A 369 -31.65 2.61 -17.01
CA SER A 369 -32.39 3.86 -17.21
C SER A 369 -33.64 3.97 -16.33
N ASP A 370 -34.25 2.86 -15.98
CA ASP A 370 -35.41 2.77 -15.05
C ASP A 370 -34.98 2.75 -13.56
N ASN A 371 -33.72 3.04 -13.28
CA ASN A 371 -33.09 2.97 -11.94
C ASN A 371 -33.04 1.57 -11.35
N THR A 372 -33.25 0.50 -12.12
CA THR A 372 -32.98 -0.87 -11.65
C THR A 372 -31.50 -1.18 -11.67
N PHE A 373 -31.09 -2.19 -10.89
CA PHE A 373 -29.73 -2.67 -10.83
C PHE A 373 -29.57 -3.92 -11.70
N PHE A 374 -28.66 -3.86 -12.67
CA PHE A 374 -28.31 -5.00 -13.52
C PHE A 374 -26.99 -5.62 -13.02
N PRO A 375 -26.99 -6.82 -12.42
CA PRO A 375 -25.79 -7.43 -11.89
C PRO A 375 -24.87 -7.94 -13.01
N ILE A 376 -23.60 -7.57 -12.94
CA ILE A 376 -22.52 -8.13 -13.78
C ILE A 376 -21.83 -9.26 -13.03
N PHE A 377 -21.34 -9.00 -11.83
CA PHE A 377 -20.73 -10.00 -10.97
C PHE A 377 -21.54 -10.09 -9.67
N ASN A 378 -21.83 -11.30 -9.23
CA ASN A 378 -22.65 -11.53 -8.05
C ASN A 378 -21.77 -11.73 -6.80
N LYS A 379 -22.29 -11.28 -5.66
CA LYS A 379 -21.77 -11.64 -4.35
C LYS A 379 -21.57 -13.16 -4.24
N GLY A 380 -20.46 -13.58 -3.68
CA GLY A 380 -20.08 -14.99 -3.54
C GLY A 380 -19.29 -15.56 -4.74
N MET A 381 -19.07 -14.79 -5.81
CA MET A 381 -18.28 -15.22 -6.94
C MET A 381 -16.80 -15.33 -6.57
N THR A 382 -16.16 -16.45 -6.94
CA THR A 382 -14.72 -16.67 -6.76
C THR A 382 -13.91 -15.95 -7.85
N ILE A 383 -12.78 -15.34 -7.47
CA ILE A 383 -11.91 -14.59 -8.36
C ILE A 383 -10.54 -15.32 -8.49
N PRO A 384 -9.96 -15.41 -9.71
CA PRO A 384 -10.42 -14.77 -10.94
C PRO A 384 -11.71 -15.42 -11.45
N GLY A 385 -12.66 -14.57 -11.82
CA GLY A 385 -13.91 -15.02 -12.39
C GLY A 385 -13.84 -15.15 -13.91
N GLU A 386 -14.92 -15.60 -14.49
CA GLU A 386 -15.09 -15.61 -15.95
C GLU A 386 -15.23 -14.19 -16.47
N SER A 387 -14.65 -13.93 -17.65
CA SER A 387 -14.94 -12.72 -18.41
C SER A 387 -16.41 -12.74 -18.84
N LYS A 388 -17.09 -11.58 -18.75
CA LYS A 388 -18.48 -11.46 -19.21
C LYS A 388 -18.57 -10.45 -20.34
N THR A 389 -19.28 -10.85 -21.39
CA THR A 389 -19.67 -9.98 -22.49
C THR A 389 -21.17 -9.73 -22.39
N LEU A 390 -21.53 -8.46 -22.33
CA LEU A 390 -22.90 -7.98 -22.17
C LEU A 390 -23.28 -7.08 -23.35
N HIS A 391 -24.58 -7.01 -23.66
CA HIS A 391 -25.09 -6.14 -24.70
C HIS A 391 -26.18 -5.25 -24.12
N PHE A 392 -26.07 -3.95 -24.37
CA PHE A 392 -27.02 -2.94 -23.94
C PHE A 392 -27.58 -2.18 -25.18
N GLY A 393 -28.83 -1.81 -25.14
CA GLY A 393 -29.41 -0.84 -26.09
C GLY A 393 -29.42 0.56 -25.50
N VAL A 394 -29.22 1.55 -26.31
CA VAL A 394 -29.30 2.96 -25.91
C VAL A 394 -30.60 3.59 -26.41
N VAL A 395 -31.09 4.59 -25.68
CA VAL A 395 -32.27 5.37 -26.12
C VAL A 395 -31.96 6.03 -27.44
N ASP A 396 -32.94 5.98 -28.37
CA ASP A 396 -32.82 6.54 -29.70
C ASP A 396 -32.42 8.02 -29.67
N ASN A 397 -31.57 8.40 -30.61
CA ASN A 397 -31.04 9.76 -30.78
C ASN A 397 -30.14 10.27 -29.62
N SER A 398 -29.69 9.41 -28.74
CA SER A 398 -28.68 9.79 -27.76
C SER A 398 -27.30 9.99 -28.41
N THR A 399 -26.57 11.02 -28.01
CA THR A 399 -25.20 11.28 -28.46
C THR A 399 -24.15 10.71 -27.57
N GLU A 400 -24.56 10.14 -26.40
CA GLU A 400 -23.72 9.51 -25.44
C GLU A 400 -24.47 8.41 -24.70
N ALA A 401 -23.71 7.40 -24.23
CA ALA A 401 -24.18 6.35 -23.32
C ALA A 401 -23.45 6.45 -22.01
N ASN A 402 -24.18 6.63 -20.92
CA ASN A 402 -23.63 6.74 -19.59
C ASN A 402 -23.75 5.41 -18.84
N PHE A 403 -22.60 4.80 -18.49
CA PHE A 403 -22.53 3.60 -17.69
C PHE A 403 -22.26 4.00 -16.24
N ILE A 404 -23.28 3.89 -15.37
CA ILE A 404 -23.17 4.14 -13.95
C ILE A 404 -22.92 2.79 -13.29
N PHE A 405 -21.66 2.54 -12.93
CA PHE A 405 -21.27 1.33 -12.23
C PHE A 405 -21.55 1.46 -10.75
N GLU A 406 -22.19 0.45 -10.19
CA GLU A 406 -22.59 0.39 -8.78
C GLU A 406 -22.11 -0.89 -8.12
N LYS A 407 -21.77 -0.80 -6.85
CA LYS A 407 -21.76 -1.95 -5.95
C LYS A 407 -23.05 -1.97 -5.14
N LYS A 408 -23.56 -3.17 -4.87
CA LYS A 408 -24.77 -3.36 -4.09
C LYS A 408 -24.47 -4.32 -2.95
N ASP A 409 -24.83 -3.90 -1.72
CA ASP A 409 -24.77 -4.71 -0.53
C ASP A 409 -26.16 -4.72 0.10
N ASP A 410 -26.82 -5.87 0.03
CA ASP A 410 -28.23 -6.05 0.34
C ASP A 410 -29.13 -5.00 -0.37
N ASP A 411 -29.67 -4.03 0.35
CA ASP A 411 -30.55 -2.99 -0.22
C ASP A 411 -29.82 -1.66 -0.51
N LYS A 412 -28.55 -1.53 -0.13
CA LYS A 412 -27.75 -0.30 -0.35
C LYS A 412 -27.00 -0.39 -1.65
N ARG A 413 -27.12 0.67 -2.46
CA ARG A 413 -26.33 0.83 -3.71
C ARG A 413 -25.41 2.03 -3.59
N GLU A 414 -24.19 1.88 -4.05
CA GLU A 414 -23.15 2.92 -4.06
C GLU A 414 -22.54 3.00 -5.44
N ILE A 415 -22.48 4.20 -6.00
CA ILE A 415 -21.82 4.45 -7.28
C ILE A 415 -20.31 4.32 -7.05
N VAL A 416 -19.67 3.48 -7.87
CA VAL A 416 -18.21 3.29 -7.84
C VAL A 416 -17.51 3.97 -9.01
N ASP A 417 -18.20 4.12 -10.16
CA ASP A 417 -17.67 4.88 -11.30
C ASP A 417 -18.79 5.29 -12.26
N ILE A 418 -18.53 6.33 -13.07
CA ILE A 418 -19.41 6.78 -14.16
C ILE A 418 -18.56 6.94 -15.40
N VAL A 419 -18.88 6.18 -16.43
CA VAL A 419 -18.15 6.18 -17.71
C VAL A 419 -19.07 6.57 -18.85
N THR A 420 -18.67 7.58 -19.62
CA THR A 420 -19.42 8.06 -20.78
C THR A 420 -18.75 7.57 -22.06
N LEU A 421 -19.54 6.88 -22.89
CA LEU A 421 -19.17 6.48 -24.24
C LEU A 421 -19.84 7.40 -25.24
N PRO A 422 -19.10 8.18 -26.05
CA PRO A 422 -19.69 8.93 -27.19
C PRO A 422 -20.26 7.97 -28.23
N ILE A 423 -21.48 8.24 -28.69
CA ILE A 423 -22.20 7.47 -29.71
C ILE A 423 -22.75 8.38 -30.78
N LYS A 424 -23.22 7.84 -31.89
CA LYS A 424 -23.69 8.65 -33.02
C LYS A 424 -25.18 8.89 -33.08
N GLY A 425 -25.94 8.39 -32.13
CA GLY A 425 -27.38 8.63 -32.03
C GLY A 425 -28.20 7.89 -33.10
N PHE A 426 -27.81 6.66 -33.44
CA PHE A 426 -28.60 5.81 -34.31
C PHE A 426 -29.82 5.24 -33.59
N ILE A 427 -30.86 4.92 -34.36
CA ILE A 427 -31.97 4.13 -33.84
C ILE A 427 -31.46 2.73 -33.46
N ALA A 428 -31.82 2.28 -32.27
CA ALA A 428 -31.42 0.97 -31.73
C ALA A 428 -29.90 0.74 -31.72
N GLU A 429 -29.13 1.74 -31.33
CA GLU A 429 -27.68 1.56 -31.16
C GLU A 429 -27.39 0.59 -30.03
N GLY A 430 -26.63 -0.46 -30.32
CA GLY A 430 -26.18 -1.44 -29.36
C GLY A 430 -24.78 -1.12 -28.85
N ILE A 431 -24.53 -1.43 -27.58
CA ILE A 431 -23.21 -1.32 -26.99
C ILE A 431 -22.80 -2.69 -26.42
N LYS A 432 -21.64 -3.16 -26.83
CA LYS A 432 -20.98 -4.32 -26.26
C LYS A 432 -20.14 -3.87 -25.07
N VAL A 433 -20.27 -4.54 -23.94
CA VAL A 433 -19.49 -4.32 -22.72
C VAL A 433 -18.79 -5.61 -22.35
N ASP A 434 -17.48 -5.63 -22.47
CA ASP A 434 -16.63 -6.73 -22.02
C ASP A 434 -16.10 -6.39 -20.63
N THR A 435 -16.30 -7.28 -19.66
CA THR A 435 -15.86 -7.07 -18.27
C THR A 435 -15.07 -8.24 -17.73
N THR A 436 -14.05 -7.96 -16.94
CA THR A 436 -13.22 -8.95 -16.23
C THR A 436 -12.92 -8.45 -14.83
N VAL A 437 -12.76 -9.38 -13.88
CA VAL A 437 -12.21 -9.09 -12.56
C VAL A 437 -10.97 -9.93 -12.32
N GLY A 438 -9.87 -9.25 -12.00
CA GLY A 438 -8.55 -9.87 -11.88
C GLY A 438 -8.11 -10.12 -10.44
N MET A 439 -6.98 -10.84 -10.29
CA MET A 439 -6.30 -11.05 -8.99
C MET A 439 -5.68 -9.77 -8.41
N ASP A 440 -5.73 -8.69 -9.15
CA ASP A 440 -5.40 -7.32 -8.74
C ASP A 440 -6.57 -6.60 -8.03
N MET A 441 -7.69 -7.31 -7.85
CA MET A 441 -8.93 -6.78 -7.24
C MET A 441 -9.52 -5.59 -8.04
N ILE A 442 -9.31 -5.58 -9.35
CA ILE A 442 -9.80 -4.55 -10.26
C ILE A 442 -10.82 -5.16 -11.21
N VAL A 443 -11.94 -4.47 -11.41
CA VAL A 443 -12.85 -4.73 -12.51
C VAL A 443 -12.42 -3.88 -13.70
N ASN A 444 -12.03 -4.53 -14.79
CA ASN A 444 -11.76 -3.87 -16.06
C ASN A 444 -13.00 -3.99 -16.95
N ALA A 445 -13.42 -2.89 -17.55
CA ALA A 445 -14.53 -2.87 -18.50
C ALA A 445 -14.14 -2.14 -19.79
N GLU A 446 -14.57 -2.68 -20.92
CA GLU A 446 -14.43 -2.07 -22.23
C GLU A 446 -15.81 -1.96 -22.91
N MET A 447 -16.21 -0.74 -23.22
CA MET A 447 -17.48 -0.43 -23.87
C MET A 447 -17.23 -0.03 -25.32
N VAL A 448 -17.91 -0.69 -26.26
CA VAL A 448 -17.77 -0.44 -27.71
C VAL A 448 -19.16 -0.40 -28.37
N SER A 449 -19.41 0.64 -29.17
CA SER A 449 -20.62 0.66 -30.01
C SER A 449 -20.57 -0.46 -31.05
N THR A 450 -21.68 -1.21 -31.21
CA THR A 450 -21.78 -2.31 -32.19
C THR A 450 -22.04 -1.80 -33.60
N ASN A 451 -22.56 -0.60 -33.75
CA ASN A 451 -22.92 -0.03 -35.05
C ASN A 451 -21.77 0.71 -35.74
N MET A 452 -20.74 1.07 -34.96
CA MET A 452 -19.52 1.69 -35.49
C MET A 452 -18.32 1.25 -34.66
N PRO A 453 -17.25 0.76 -35.31
CA PRO A 453 -16.00 0.47 -34.64
C PRO A 453 -15.27 1.78 -34.31
N LEU A 454 -15.85 2.61 -33.48
CA LEU A 454 -15.18 3.72 -32.85
C LEU A 454 -14.28 3.14 -31.74
N LYS A 455 -13.22 3.85 -31.43
CA LYS A 455 -12.32 3.51 -30.33
C LYS A 455 -13.15 3.32 -29.06
N GLY A 456 -13.19 2.11 -28.52
CA GLY A 456 -13.91 1.79 -27.30
C GLY A 456 -13.37 2.59 -26.11
N VAL A 457 -14.21 2.80 -25.12
CA VAL A 457 -13.83 3.40 -23.83
C VAL A 457 -13.51 2.28 -22.86
N LYS A 458 -12.37 2.38 -22.18
CA LYS A 458 -11.92 1.45 -21.15
C LYS A 458 -11.93 2.13 -19.80
N CYS A 459 -12.37 1.41 -18.79
CA CYS A 459 -12.25 1.84 -17.41
C CYS A 459 -11.73 0.70 -16.53
N SER A 460 -11.19 1.08 -15.39
CA SER A 460 -10.70 0.15 -14.35
C SER A 460 -11.23 0.62 -13.00
N ILE A 461 -11.99 -0.23 -12.34
CA ILE A 461 -12.78 0.10 -11.16
C ILE A 461 -12.20 -0.67 -9.96
N SER A 462 -11.91 0.03 -8.87
CA SER A 462 -11.48 -0.52 -7.59
C SER A 462 -12.50 -0.23 -6.49
N GLY A 463 -12.21 -0.62 -5.24
CA GLY A 463 -13.08 -0.33 -4.09
C GLY A 463 -14.19 -1.35 -3.85
N LEU A 464 -14.12 -2.50 -4.52
CA LEU A 464 -14.92 -3.66 -4.18
C LEU A 464 -14.35 -4.34 -2.92
N LYS A 465 -15.23 -4.98 -2.15
CA LYS A 465 -14.85 -5.76 -0.96
C LYS A 465 -14.70 -7.23 -1.30
N PHE A 466 -13.72 -7.86 -0.67
CA PHE A 466 -13.42 -9.27 -0.89
C PHE A 466 -13.28 -10.02 0.42
N THR A 467 -13.71 -11.27 0.42
CA THR A 467 -13.38 -12.26 1.45
C THR A 467 -12.23 -13.13 0.94
N PHE A 468 -11.22 -13.30 1.77
CA PHE A 468 -10.21 -14.33 1.54
C PHE A 468 -10.73 -15.65 2.09
N ASP A 469 -10.81 -16.68 1.26
CA ASP A 469 -10.93 -18.05 1.73
C ASP A 469 -9.53 -18.66 1.78
N LEU A 470 -8.98 -18.69 2.97
CA LEU A 470 -7.74 -19.42 3.25
C LEU A 470 -8.10 -20.89 3.19
N ALA A 471 -8.00 -21.49 1.99
CA ALA A 471 -8.42 -22.85 1.69
C ALA A 471 -7.99 -23.79 2.81
N GLY A 472 -8.99 -24.42 3.45
CA GLY A 472 -8.94 -25.11 4.73
C GLY A 472 -7.88 -26.21 4.93
N LYS A 473 -6.61 -25.85 4.83
CA LYS A 473 -5.52 -26.68 5.37
C LYS A 473 -5.59 -26.57 6.90
N LYS A 474 -6.02 -27.64 7.53
CA LYS A 474 -6.19 -27.83 8.96
C LYS A 474 -4.92 -27.62 9.82
N ASN A 475 -3.80 -27.25 9.22
CA ASN A 475 -2.52 -27.07 9.87
C ASN A 475 -1.88 -25.73 9.43
N VAL A 476 -2.43 -24.62 9.90
CA VAL A 476 -1.61 -23.42 10.08
C VAL A 476 -0.74 -23.72 11.31
N PRO A 477 0.61 -23.74 11.23
CA PRO A 477 1.46 -23.97 12.39
C PRO A 477 1.08 -22.98 13.50
N HIS A 478 1.02 -23.44 14.75
CA HIS A 478 0.80 -22.55 15.89
C HIS A 478 1.95 -21.54 15.97
N ALA A 479 1.67 -20.29 16.36
CA ALA A 479 2.69 -19.26 16.55
C ALA A 479 3.77 -19.67 17.57
N ALA A 480 3.46 -20.62 18.46
CA ALA A 480 4.40 -21.26 19.37
C ALA A 480 5.43 -22.17 18.66
N ASP A 481 5.09 -22.66 17.45
CA ASP A 481 5.96 -23.54 16.66
C ASP A 481 6.84 -22.74 15.68
N LEU A 482 6.56 -21.44 15.53
CA LEU A 482 7.34 -20.52 14.71
C LEU A 482 8.27 -19.73 15.63
N ASP A 483 9.50 -20.22 15.81
CA ASP A 483 10.53 -19.49 16.52
C ASP A 483 11.03 -18.33 15.66
N TRP A 484 10.26 -17.24 15.68
CA TRP A 484 10.51 -16.01 14.92
C TRP A 484 11.83 -15.31 15.34
N ALA A 485 12.38 -15.71 16.50
CA ALA A 485 13.57 -15.09 17.05
C ALA A 485 14.85 -15.62 16.37
N ASP A 486 14.85 -16.87 15.88
CA ASP A 486 16.05 -17.54 15.38
C ASP A 486 16.20 -17.53 13.85
N SER A 487 15.18 -17.07 13.09
CA SER A 487 15.24 -17.06 11.62
C SER A 487 15.89 -15.82 11.01
N VAL A 488 16.43 -14.92 11.81
CA VAL A 488 17.30 -13.85 11.32
C VAL A 488 18.70 -14.41 11.13
N ASN A 489 18.94 -15.04 9.99
CA ASN A 489 20.30 -15.36 9.56
C ASN A 489 21.03 -14.06 9.24
N ILE A 490 21.67 -13.47 10.24
CA ILE A 490 22.68 -12.44 10.05
C ILE A 490 23.88 -13.14 9.43
N LEU A 491 24.00 -13.06 8.11
CA LEU A 491 25.26 -13.36 7.44
C LEU A 491 26.17 -12.15 7.69
N GLN A 492 27.22 -12.38 8.47
CA GLN A 492 28.38 -11.50 8.59
C GLN A 492 29.09 -11.35 7.24
#